data_bfd175a276766982f93bfd66028b570e
#
_entry.id   bfd175a276766982f93bfd66028b570e
#
_cell.length_a   1.000
_cell.length_b   1.000
_cell.length_c   1.000
_cell.angle_alpha   90.00
_cell.angle_beta   90.00
_cell.angle_gamma   90.00
#
_symmetry.space_group_name_H-M   'P 1'
#
loop_
_entity.id
_entity.type
_entity.pdbx_description
1 polymer ?
#
loop_
_entity_poly.entity_id
_entity_poly.type
_entity_poly.pdbx_seq_one_letter_code
_entity_poly.pdbx_strand_id
1 'polypeptide(L)'
;MDRFFAVAAAFLILPAGVFANLVWPTESKDFALGKSPETFLQPTVSGNPMSGAFGDVRNNGTRFHEGIDIKPVRRDRKGEPLDDVYCAMDGKVRMINKIAGNSGYGRYVVVSHENFDVEVYTLYAHLAEIDSGIAIGSNIKAGARIGKMGRSASYSIARAQAHLHFEIGLRLSDSFNSWYKTKRYKQKNFFGNYNGMNLVGFDPLAFFYDAKSGKINDGFASYISSMPTAYVVRVYTRTTPDFVKIYPALVDGGGNACGWDIYFTWYGLPQKFERIKDPRPGAREGEIEIVKYNPSQLNHKCRRFVVLDSKGRPQITDTLKDMLKKIFP
;
A
#
# COMPACT_ATOMS: atom_id res chain seq x y z
N MET A 1 -1.09 -30.88 34.51
CA MET A 1 -0.58 -31.55 33.27
C MET A 1 -1.15 -30.77 32.11
N ASP A 2 -0.54 -29.61 31.84
CA ASP A 2 -1.03 -28.67 30.83
C ASP A 2 -0.42 -29.04 29.48
N ARG A 3 -1.26 -29.51 28.58
CA ARG A 3 -0.84 -29.77 27.18
C ARG A 3 -0.76 -28.45 26.42
N PHE A 4 0.44 -27.97 26.21
CA PHE A 4 0.72 -26.92 25.22
C PHE A 4 0.40 -27.49 23.82
N PHE A 5 -0.70 -27.09 23.24
CA PHE A 5 -0.94 -27.27 21.82
C PHE A 5 -0.14 -26.18 21.07
N ALA A 6 0.98 -26.55 20.50
CA ALA A 6 1.66 -25.73 19.52
C ALA A 6 0.75 -25.62 18.29
N VAL A 7 0.17 -24.45 18.05
CA VAL A 7 -0.53 -24.15 16.80
C VAL A 7 0.54 -23.98 15.73
N ALA A 8 0.73 -25.03 14.94
CA ALA A 8 1.60 -24.96 13.77
C ALA A 8 0.98 -23.97 12.77
N ALA A 9 1.61 -22.83 12.56
CA ALA A 9 1.29 -21.95 11.45
C ALA A 9 1.42 -22.76 10.15
N ALA A 10 0.37 -22.76 9.33
CA ALA A 10 0.40 -23.46 8.04
C ALA A 10 1.31 -22.66 7.08
N PHE A 11 2.58 -23.05 6.99
CA PHE A 11 3.49 -22.52 6.00
C PHE A 11 3.04 -23.01 4.62
N LEU A 12 2.63 -22.07 3.78
CA LEU A 12 2.56 -22.31 2.32
C LEU A 12 4.00 -22.38 1.82
N ILE A 13 4.49 -23.60 1.53
CA ILE A 13 5.72 -23.78 0.74
C ILE A 13 5.34 -23.45 -0.70
N LEU A 14 5.60 -22.21 -1.11
CA LEU A 14 5.56 -21.82 -2.52
C LEU A 14 6.77 -22.47 -3.24
N PRO A 15 6.66 -22.78 -4.55
CA PRO A 15 7.82 -23.24 -5.31
C PRO A 15 8.97 -22.24 -5.14
N ALA A 16 10.21 -22.73 -5.21
CA ALA A 16 11.44 -21.98 -5.01
C ALA A 16 11.52 -20.80 -6.01
N GLY A 17 10.90 -19.68 -5.64
CA GLY A 17 10.83 -18.42 -6.38
C GLY A 17 11.18 -17.25 -5.47
N VAL A 18 11.18 -16.07 -6.02
CA VAL A 18 11.50 -14.80 -5.33
C VAL A 18 10.70 -14.61 -4.03
N PHE A 19 9.52 -15.24 -3.90
CA PHE A 19 8.61 -15.16 -2.74
C PHE A 19 8.46 -16.46 -1.96
N ALA A 20 9.50 -17.32 -1.92
CA ALA A 20 9.46 -18.63 -1.23
C ALA A 20 9.01 -18.54 0.25
N ASN A 21 9.19 -17.41 0.90
CA ASN A 21 8.85 -17.18 2.31
C ASN A 21 7.66 -16.24 2.50
N LEU A 22 6.75 -16.08 1.50
CA LEU A 22 5.56 -15.24 1.65
C LEU A 22 4.55 -15.92 2.58
N VAL A 23 4.14 -15.22 3.65
CA VAL A 23 3.24 -15.71 4.69
C VAL A 23 1.96 -14.88 4.71
N TRP A 24 0.80 -15.55 4.74
CA TRP A 24 -0.48 -14.90 4.99
C TRP A 24 -0.49 -14.28 6.40
N PRO A 25 -0.89 -13.01 6.57
CA PRO A 25 -0.60 -12.25 7.80
C PRO A 25 -1.49 -12.57 9.00
N THR A 26 -2.37 -13.59 8.91
CA THR A 26 -3.28 -13.99 10.01
C THR A 26 -3.36 -15.52 10.18
N GLU A 27 -4.03 -15.97 11.23
CA GLU A 27 -4.27 -17.40 11.50
C GLU A 27 -5.26 -18.05 10.52
N SER A 28 -5.95 -17.27 9.67
CA SER A 28 -6.92 -17.80 8.70
C SER A 28 -6.22 -18.71 7.67
N LYS A 29 -6.70 -19.93 7.55
CA LYS A 29 -6.26 -20.90 6.55
C LYS A 29 -7.06 -20.80 5.25
N ASP A 30 -8.11 -19.99 5.20
CA ASP A 30 -9.07 -19.97 4.11
C ASP A 30 -8.43 -19.53 2.79
N PHE A 31 -7.51 -18.55 2.82
CA PHE A 31 -6.72 -18.18 1.66
C PHE A 31 -5.86 -19.36 1.15
N ALA A 32 -5.15 -20.05 2.04
CA ALA A 32 -4.30 -21.19 1.71
C ALA A 32 -5.10 -22.34 1.07
N LEU A 33 -6.30 -22.57 1.58
CA LEU A 33 -7.25 -23.61 1.10
C LEU A 33 -7.96 -23.19 -0.20
N GLY A 34 -7.69 -22.01 -0.75
CA GLY A 34 -8.31 -21.52 -1.99
C GLY A 34 -9.79 -21.19 -1.84
N LYS A 35 -10.27 -20.90 -0.63
CA LYS A 35 -11.65 -20.49 -0.42
C LYS A 35 -11.91 -19.09 -0.98
N SER A 36 -13.18 -18.79 -1.22
CA SER A 36 -13.63 -17.48 -1.70
C SER A 36 -13.27 -16.35 -0.72
N PRO A 37 -12.89 -15.14 -1.22
CA PRO A 37 -12.53 -13.98 -0.39
C PRO A 37 -13.56 -13.62 0.67
N GLU A 38 -14.85 -13.85 0.42
CA GLU A 38 -15.93 -13.58 1.37
C GLU A 38 -15.77 -14.39 2.68
N THR A 39 -15.03 -15.50 2.65
CA THR A 39 -14.81 -16.32 3.85
C THR A 39 -13.82 -15.71 4.84
N PHE A 40 -12.93 -14.82 4.39
CA PHE A 40 -11.87 -14.24 5.24
C PHE A 40 -11.80 -12.70 5.20
N LEU A 41 -12.43 -12.01 4.23
CA LEU A 41 -12.53 -10.56 4.26
C LEU A 41 -13.56 -10.08 5.28
N GLN A 42 -13.24 -8.99 5.99
CA GLN A 42 -14.13 -8.36 6.96
C GLN A 42 -15.04 -7.35 6.24
N PRO A 43 -16.36 -7.58 6.24
CA PRO A 43 -17.29 -6.57 5.70
C PRO A 43 -17.29 -5.31 6.57
N THR A 44 -17.56 -4.17 5.94
CA THR A 44 -17.95 -2.96 6.65
C THR A 44 -19.39 -3.10 7.20
N VAL A 45 -19.93 -2.02 7.76
CA VAL A 45 -21.36 -1.97 8.19
C VAL A 45 -22.35 -2.25 7.06
N SER A 46 -21.92 -2.20 5.80
CA SER A 46 -22.75 -2.58 4.65
C SER A 46 -23.12 -4.06 4.62
N GLY A 47 -22.37 -4.91 5.34
CA GLY A 47 -22.52 -6.37 5.30
C GLY A 47 -21.97 -7.02 4.03
N ASN A 48 -21.53 -6.25 3.02
CA ASN A 48 -20.91 -6.79 1.81
C ASN A 48 -19.46 -7.20 2.12
N PRO A 49 -19.08 -8.50 2.04
CA PRO A 49 -17.71 -8.95 2.32
C PRO A 49 -16.66 -8.25 1.45
N MET A 50 -16.99 -7.97 0.18
CA MET A 50 -16.08 -7.30 -0.74
C MET A 50 -15.79 -5.85 -0.36
N SER A 51 -16.54 -5.26 0.58
CA SER A 51 -16.17 -3.96 1.14
C SER A 51 -14.89 -3.99 2.00
N GLY A 52 -14.38 -5.18 2.32
CA GLY A 52 -13.05 -5.39 2.90
C GLY A 52 -11.92 -5.53 1.85
N ALA A 53 -12.23 -5.53 0.57
CA ALA A 53 -11.24 -5.63 -0.50
C ALA A 53 -10.53 -4.30 -0.81
N PHE A 54 -9.35 -4.38 -1.42
CA PHE A 54 -8.63 -3.23 -1.95
C PHE A 54 -9.44 -2.52 -3.02
N GLY A 55 -9.37 -1.20 -3.05
CA GLY A 55 -10.04 -0.39 -4.07
C GLY A 55 -11.54 -0.18 -3.84
N ASP A 56 -12.12 -0.79 -2.80
CA ASP A 56 -13.51 -0.49 -2.44
C ASP A 56 -13.68 0.99 -2.09
N VAL A 57 -14.81 1.54 -2.50
CA VAL A 57 -15.11 2.96 -2.32
C VAL A 57 -16.19 3.12 -1.26
N ARG A 58 -15.75 3.54 -0.08
CA ARG A 58 -16.57 3.68 1.13
C ARG A 58 -17.11 5.10 1.31
N ASN A 59 -18.00 5.28 2.27
CA ASN A 59 -18.53 6.58 2.68
C ASN A 59 -19.08 7.40 1.51
N ASN A 60 -20.02 6.81 0.74
CA ASN A 60 -20.67 7.45 -0.41
C ASN A 60 -19.70 7.96 -1.48
N GLY A 61 -18.60 7.26 -1.72
CA GLY A 61 -17.65 7.60 -2.77
C GLY A 61 -16.48 8.47 -2.33
N THR A 62 -16.34 8.76 -1.04
CA THR A 62 -15.32 9.69 -0.55
C THR A 62 -14.06 9.01 -0.02
N ARG A 63 -14.12 7.72 0.34
CA ARG A 63 -12.98 7.01 0.93
C ARG A 63 -12.60 5.79 0.10
N PHE A 64 -11.37 5.80 -0.40
CA PHE A 64 -10.71 4.65 -1.03
C PHE A 64 -10.18 3.70 0.05
N HIS A 65 -10.24 2.39 -0.18
CA HIS A 65 -9.66 1.39 0.69
C HIS A 65 -8.28 0.97 0.19
N GLU A 66 -7.24 1.31 0.95
CA GLU A 66 -5.83 1.20 0.57
C GLU A 66 -5.24 -0.21 0.73
N GLY A 67 -5.95 -1.10 1.39
CA GLY A 67 -5.51 -2.46 1.69
C GLY A 67 -6.64 -3.47 1.65
N ILE A 68 -6.48 -4.56 2.40
CA ILE A 68 -7.54 -5.53 2.66
C ILE A 68 -7.83 -5.61 4.16
N ASP A 69 -9.10 -5.79 4.51
CA ASP A 69 -9.53 -6.01 5.88
C ASP A 69 -9.77 -7.51 6.09
N ILE A 70 -8.98 -8.14 6.95
CA ILE A 70 -9.05 -9.59 7.23
C ILE A 70 -9.73 -9.81 8.57
N LYS A 71 -10.83 -10.59 8.56
CA LYS A 71 -11.59 -10.88 9.78
C LYS A 71 -10.87 -11.90 10.69
N PRO A 72 -11.08 -11.84 12.03
CA PRO A 72 -10.53 -12.83 12.93
C PRO A 72 -11.21 -14.20 12.75
N VAL A 73 -10.45 -15.24 13.01
CA VAL A 73 -10.94 -16.63 13.09
C VAL A 73 -11.52 -16.90 14.47
N ARG A 74 -10.89 -16.32 15.52
CA ARG A 74 -11.26 -16.58 16.93
C ARG A 74 -11.65 -15.27 17.63
N ARG A 75 -12.65 -15.39 18.51
CA ARG A 75 -13.07 -14.29 19.38
C ARG A 75 -13.26 -14.79 20.81
N ASP A 76 -13.05 -13.91 21.78
CA ASP A 76 -13.35 -14.18 23.19
C ASP A 76 -14.87 -14.12 23.46
N ARG A 77 -15.27 -14.39 24.72
CA ARG A 77 -16.66 -14.33 25.16
C ARG A 77 -17.30 -12.94 25.02
N LYS A 78 -16.48 -11.87 24.93
CA LYS A 78 -16.92 -10.49 24.72
C LYS A 78 -16.94 -10.12 23.24
N GLY A 79 -16.47 -11.01 22.34
CA GLY A 79 -16.40 -10.80 20.91
C GLY A 79 -15.13 -10.06 20.43
N GLU A 80 -14.12 -9.84 21.29
CA GLU A 80 -12.83 -9.27 20.86
C GLU A 80 -11.98 -10.33 20.13
N PRO A 81 -11.20 -9.95 19.11
CA PRO A 81 -10.31 -10.86 18.38
C PRO A 81 -9.27 -11.49 19.30
N LEU A 82 -8.96 -12.76 19.03
CA LEU A 82 -7.90 -13.50 19.71
C LEU A 82 -6.71 -13.82 18.80
N ASP A 83 -6.86 -13.59 17.50
CA ASP A 83 -5.89 -13.96 16.47
C ASP A 83 -4.60 -13.15 16.58
N ASP A 84 -3.46 -13.82 16.41
CA ASP A 84 -2.18 -13.17 16.22
C ASP A 84 -2.03 -12.68 14.77
N VAL A 85 -1.17 -11.68 14.60
CA VAL A 85 -0.80 -11.07 13.31
C VAL A 85 0.67 -11.36 13.04
N TYR A 86 0.98 -11.78 11.81
CA TYR A 86 2.30 -12.24 11.42
C TYR A 86 2.89 -11.41 10.29
N CYS A 87 4.23 -11.27 10.29
CA CYS A 87 4.96 -10.61 9.23
C CYS A 87 4.86 -11.39 7.91
N ALA A 88 4.48 -10.72 6.83
CA ALA A 88 4.25 -11.40 5.55
C ALA A 88 5.54 -11.82 4.84
N MET A 89 6.63 -11.09 5.00
CA MET A 89 7.93 -11.33 4.35
C MET A 89 9.07 -10.92 5.27
N ASP A 90 10.27 -11.44 5.02
CA ASP A 90 11.50 -10.97 5.70
C ASP A 90 11.70 -9.48 5.47
N GLY A 91 12.03 -8.72 6.53
CA GLY A 91 12.18 -7.28 6.38
C GLY A 91 12.74 -6.57 7.61
N LYS A 92 12.56 -5.25 7.63
CA LYS A 92 13.02 -4.36 8.69
C LYS A 92 11.87 -3.49 9.20
N VAL A 93 11.67 -3.46 10.50
CA VAL A 93 10.64 -2.63 11.13
C VAL A 93 10.98 -1.16 10.97
N ARG A 94 10.11 -0.40 10.30
CA ARG A 94 10.33 1.01 9.99
C ARG A 94 9.51 1.97 10.83
N MET A 95 8.33 1.55 11.22
CA MET A 95 7.43 2.38 12.02
C MET A 95 6.64 1.53 12.99
N ILE A 96 6.49 2.04 14.21
CA ILE A 96 5.62 1.48 15.26
C ILE A 96 4.80 2.63 15.86
N ASN A 97 3.48 2.59 15.69
CA ASN A 97 2.57 3.49 16.40
C ASN A 97 1.87 2.74 17.55
N LYS A 98 2.23 3.06 18.78
CA LYS A 98 1.64 2.45 19.99
C LYS A 98 0.39 3.17 20.51
N ILE A 99 0.11 4.38 20.03
CA ILE A 99 -0.99 5.23 20.51
C ILE A 99 -2.12 5.23 19.49
N ALA A 100 -3.23 4.54 19.81
CA ALA A 100 -4.35 4.37 18.90
C ALA A 100 -4.91 5.71 18.35
N GLY A 101 -5.05 6.71 19.23
CA GLY A 101 -5.62 8.01 18.88
C GLY A 101 -4.82 8.85 17.89
N ASN A 102 -3.56 8.52 17.62
CA ASN A 102 -2.69 9.30 16.74
C ASN A 102 -2.99 9.08 15.23
N SER A 103 -3.71 8.01 14.87
CA SER A 103 -3.92 7.65 13.46
C SER A 103 -5.24 6.93 13.25
N GLY A 104 -5.82 7.09 12.06
CA GLY A 104 -6.91 6.24 11.59
C GLY A 104 -6.55 4.75 11.55
N TYR A 105 -5.27 4.41 11.36
CA TYR A 105 -4.74 3.03 11.47
C TYR A 105 -4.70 2.51 12.92
N GLY A 106 -4.88 3.38 13.92
CA GLY A 106 -4.76 3.00 15.32
C GLY A 106 -3.34 2.59 15.71
N ARG A 107 -3.19 1.51 16.46
CA ARG A 107 -1.89 0.87 16.67
C ARG A 107 -1.52 0.11 15.40
N TYR A 108 -0.33 0.40 14.86
CA TYR A 108 0.12 -0.22 13.62
C TYR A 108 1.63 -0.35 13.55
N VAL A 109 2.08 -1.27 12.71
CA VAL A 109 3.48 -1.51 12.39
C VAL A 109 3.67 -1.44 10.89
N VAL A 110 4.78 -0.85 10.44
CA VAL A 110 5.23 -0.89 9.05
C VAL A 110 6.57 -1.60 8.97
N VAL A 111 6.67 -2.53 8.05
CA VAL A 111 7.90 -3.27 7.73
C VAL A 111 8.30 -2.96 6.30
N SER A 112 9.58 -2.64 6.04
CA SER A 112 10.12 -2.56 4.69
C SER A 112 10.80 -3.88 4.31
N HIS A 113 10.70 -4.23 3.03
CA HIS A 113 11.24 -5.45 2.45
C HIS A 113 12.26 -5.07 1.38
N GLU A 114 13.54 -4.94 1.81
CA GLU A 114 14.65 -4.41 1.01
C GLU A 114 15.37 -5.50 0.19
N ASN A 115 15.03 -6.77 0.41
CA ASN A 115 15.70 -7.91 -0.24
C ASN A 115 15.20 -8.17 -1.66
N PHE A 116 14.41 -7.26 -2.23
CA PHE A 116 13.86 -7.34 -3.57
C PHE A 116 14.44 -6.22 -4.45
N ASP A 117 14.21 -6.31 -5.74
CA ASP A 117 14.59 -5.31 -6.74
C ASP A 117 13.90 -3.95 -6.54
N VAL A 118 12.73 -3.94 -5.93
CA VAL A 118 11.99 -2.76 -5.45
C VAL A 118 11.67 -2.94 -3.98
N GLU A 119 12.10 -2.00 -3.13
CA GLU A 119 11.71 -1.98 -1.71
C GLU A 119 10.20 -1.73 -1.59
N VAL A 120 9.45 -2.70 -1.09
CA VAL A 120 8.04 -2.53 -0.76
C VAL A 120 7.85 -2.44 0.76
N TYR A 121 6.77 -1.81 1.20
CA TYR A 121 6.34 -1.89 2.60
C TYR A 121 5.17 -2.85 2.76
N THR A 122 5.01 -3.40 3.97
CA THR A 122 3.76 -3.95 4.48
C THR A 122 3.33 -3.19 5.72
N LEU A 123 2.01 -2.98 5.88
CA LEU A 123 1.43 -2.27 7.00
C LEU A 123 0.37 -3.15 7.68
N TYR A 124 0.45 -3.23 9.00
CA TYR A 124 -0.40 -4.05 9.86
C TYR A 124 -1.10 -3.14 10.85
N ALA A 125 -2.40 -2.86 10.65
CA ALA A 125 -3.12 -1.85 11.42
C ALA A 125 -4.26 -2.41 12.29
N HIS A 126 -4.86 -1.53 13.08
CA HIS A 126 -5.92 -1.81 14.05
C HIS A 126 -5.54 -2.79 15.15
N LEU A 127 -4.24 -2.94 15.45
CA LEU A 127 -3.76 -3.91 16.43
C LEU A 127 -4.30 -3.63 17.84
N ALA A 128 -4.65 -4.71 18.58
CA ALA A 128 -4.96 -4.63 20.00
C ALA A 128 -3.69 -4.42 20.82
N GLU A 129 -2.62 -5.12 20.44
CA GLU A 129 -1.28 -4.98 21.02
C GLU A 129 -0.23 -5.17 19.94
N ILE A 130 0.96 -4.61 20.16
CA ILE A 130 2.14 -4.79 19.33
C ILE A 130 3.13 -5.64 20.13
N ASP A 131 3.75 -6.63 19.49
CA ASP A 131 4.71 -7.52 20.15
C ASP A 131 5.87 -6.73 20.76
N SER A 132 6.20 -7.00 22.01
CA SER A 132 7.25 -6.31 22.74
C SER A 132 8.65 -6.64 22.25
N GLY A 133 8.81 -7.76 21.52
CA GLY A 133 10.08 -8.20 20.93
C GLY A 133 10.48 -7.45 19.67
N ILE A 134 9.58 -6.60 19.10
CA ILE A 134 9.92 -5.82 17.90
C ILE A 134 10.26 -4.37 18.24
N ALA A 135 11.25 -3.82 17.53
CA ALA A 135 11.65 -2.43 17.67
C ALA A 135 11.92 -1.79 16.32
N ILE A 136 11.76 -0.47 16.21
CA ILE A 136 12.11 0.27 15.00
C ILE A 136 13.59 0.04 14.69
N GLY A 137 13.89 -0.32 13.43
CA GLY A 137 15.22 -0.64 12.95
C GLY A 137 15.61 -2.12 13.09
N SER A 138 14.85 -2.94 13.83
CA SER A 138 15.15 -4.38 13.95
C SER A 138 14.74 -5.15 12.68
N ASN A 139 15.49 -6.19 12.37
CA ASN A 139 15.10 -7.16 11.37
C ASN A 139 13.97 -8.06 11.89
N ILE A 140 13.05 -8.44 11.02
CA ILE A 140 11.95 -9.33 11.34
C ILE A 140 11.83 -10.38 10.24
N LYS A 141 11.51 -11.62 10.61
CA LYS A 141 11.34 -12.73 9.68
C LYS A 141 9.89 -12.91 9.26
N ALA A 142 9.68 -13.41 8.05
CA ALA A 142 8.39 -13.91 7.61
C ALA A 142 7.82 -14.90 8.64
N GLY A 143 6.54 -14.76 8.97
CA GLY A 143 5.89 -15.58 10.00
C GLY A 143 6.19 -15.18 11.46
N ALA A 144 7.09 -14.22 11.71
CA ALA A 144 7.27 -13.70 13.05
C ALA A 144 6.03 -12.92 13.51
N ARG A 145 5.69 -13.03 14.79
CA ARG A 145 4.54 -12.33 15.38
C ARG A 145 4.77 -10.81 15.37
N ILE A 146 3.81 -10.06 14.80
CA ILE A 146 3.76 -8.59 14.83
C ILE A 146 3.02 -8.09 16.08
N GLY A 147 1.96 -8.79 16.46
CA GLY A 147 1.08 -8.41 17.55
C GLY A 147 -0.23 -9.19 17.53
N LYS A 148 -1.26 -8.64 18.14
CA LYS A 148 -2.60 -9.21 18.19
C LYS A 148 -3.57 -8.36 17.37
N MET A 149 -4.43 -9.00 16.61
CA MET A 149 -5.53 -8.36 15.88
C MET A 149 -6.45 -7.61 16.85
N GLY A 150 -7.01 -6.49 16.42
CA GLY A 150 -7.88 -5.68 17.25
C GLY A 150 -8.84 -4.80 16.47
N ARG A 151 -9.10 -3.61 17.02
CA ARG A 151 -9.99 -2.58 16.47
C ARG A 151 -9.56 -1.18 16.89
N SER A 152 -8.27 -0.98 17.15
CA SER A 152 -7.75 0.32 17.55
C SER A 152 -7.78 1.30 16.37
N ALA A 153 -8.22 2.53 16.61
CA ALA A 153 -8.24 3.61 15.62
C ALA A 153 -8.34 4.95 16.36
N SER A 154 -8.17 6.08 15.66
CA SER A 154 -8.52 7.41 16.18
C SER A 154 -10.03 7.66 16.20
N TYR A 155 -10.81 6.69 15.77
CA TYR A 155 -12.28 6.66 15.78
C TYR A 155 -12.76 5.30 16.32
N SER A 156 -14.07 5.15 16.53
CA SER A 156 -14.62 3.91 17.04
C SER A 156 -14.83 2.88 15.91
N ILE A 157 -14.26 1.69 16.08
CA ILE A 157 -14.58 0.50 15.27
C ILE A 157 -15.42 -0.42 16.15
N ALA A 158 -16.60 -0.81 15.67
CA ALA A 158 -17.47 -1.74 16.39
C ALA A 158 -16.77 -3.10 16.59
N ARG A 159 -17.02 -3.75 17.72
CA ARG A 159 -16.39 -5.03 18.08
C ARG A 159 -16.61 -6.12 17.01
N ALA A 160 -17.81 -6.22 16.49
CA ALA A 160 -18.15 -7.16 15.42
C ALA A 160 -17.33 -6.92 14.12
N GLN A 161 -16.81 -5.71 13.94
CA GLN A 161 -16.03 -5.29 12.78
C GLN A 161 -14.52 -5.22 13.07
N ALA A 162 -14.07 -5.78 14.20
CA ALA A 162 -12.65 -5.90 14.48
C ALA A 162 -11.96 -6.76 13.40
N HIS A 163 -10.80 -6.29 12.90
CA HIS A 163 -10.09 -6.88 11.75
C HIS A 163 -8.62 -6.49 11.76
N LEU A 164 -7.82 -7.17 10.96
CA LEU A 164 -6.52 -6.68 10.52
C LEU A 164 -6.73 -5.88 9.22
N HIS A 165 -6.38 -4.60 9.20
CA HIS A 165 -6.15 -3.87 7.96
C HIS A 165 -4.71 -4.10 7.52
N PHE A 166 -4.53 -4.66 6.32
CA PHE A 166 -3.24 -5.04 5.76
C PHE A 166 -2.99 -4.35 4.42
N GLU A 167 -1.83 -3.71 4.28
CA GLU A 167 -1.40 -3.07 3.04
C GLU A 167 -0.06 -3.63 2.57
N ILE A 168 0.17 -3.56 1.25
CA ILE A 168 1.47 -3.67 0.59
C ILE A 168 1.60 -2.55 -0.45
N GLY A 169 2.78 -1.94 -0.57
CA GLY A 169 2.94 -0.83 -1.52
C GLY A 169 4.29 -0.13 -1.45
N LEU A 170 4.32 1.09 -1.97
CA LEU A 170 5.48 1.95 -2.09
C LEU A 170 5.28 3.25 -1.32
N ARG A 171 6.38 3.86 -0.85
CA ARG A 171 6.37 5.24 -0.36
C ARG A 171 6.69 6.21 -1.51
N LEU A 172 6.06 7.36 -1.53
CA LEU A 172 6.23 8.32 -2.62
C LEU A 172 7.53 9.13 -2.54
N SER A 173 8.02 9.40 -1.31
CA SER A 173 9.15 10.29 -1.08
C SER A 173 9.85 10.02 0.26
N ASP A 174 11.15 10.20 0.30
CA ASP A 174 11.93 10.27 1.54
C ASP A 174 12.02 11.71 2.09
N SER A 175 11.60 12.70 1.30
CA SER A 175 11.47 14.11 1.70
C SER A 175 10.05 14.50 2.13
N PHE A 176 9.18 13.54 2.41
CA PHE A 176 7.77 13.74 2.72
C PHE A 176 7.53 14.78 3.84
N ASN A 177 8.39 14.82 4.85
CA ASN A 177 8.23 15.78 5.95
C ASN A 177 8.36 17.25 5.49
N SER A 178 9.14 17.52 4.46
CA SER A 178 9.22 18.85 3.83
C SER A 178 7.90 19.24 3.19
N TRP A 179 7.32 18.36 2.40
CA TRP A 179 5.98 18.55 1.83
C TRP A 179 4.91 18.72 2.94
N TYR A 180 4.94 17.88 3.98
CA TYR A 180 3.97 17.93 5.09
C TYR A 180 3.97 19.30 5.78
N LYS A 181 5.13 19.90 6.00
CA LYS A 181 5.28 21.23 6.58
C LYS A 181 4.61 22.33 5.73
N THR A 182 4.61 22.20 4.38
CA THR A 182 3.95 23.18 3.50
C THR A 182 2.43 23.22 3.68
N LYS A 183 1.83 22.11 4.16
CA LYS A 183 0.38 21.97 4.36
C LYS A 183 -0.14 22.66 5.61
N ARG A 184 0.75 23.08 6.53
CA ARG A 184 0.40 23.77 7.80
C ARG A 184 -0.66 23.00 8.60
N TYR A 185 -0.63 21.66 8.59
CA TYR A 185 -1.52 20.86 9.42
C TYR A 185 -1.31 21.19 10.91
N LYS A 186 -2.39 21.19 11.70
CA LYS A 186 -2.31 21.43 13.16
C LYS A 186 -1.48 20.34 13.86
N GLN A 187 -1.56 19.11 13.39
CA GLN A 187 -0.85 17.96 13.94
C GLN A 187 0.52 17.82 13.30
N LYS A 188 1.54 17.53 14.11
CA LYS A 188 2.88 17.18 13.60
C LYS A 188 2.84 15.83 12.88
N ASN A 189 3.77 15.64 11.93
CA ASN A 189 3.99 14.32 11.35
C ASN A 189 4.75 13.43 12.35
N PHE A 190 4.03 12.52 13.02
CA PHE A 190 4.61 11.55 13.96
C PHE A 190 5.15 10.29 13.27
N PHE A 191 4.89 10.12 12.00
CA PHE A 191 5.08 8.85 11.28
C PHE A 191 6.20 8.93 10.24
N GLY A 192 6.89 10.09 10.14
CA GLY A 192 7.97 10.29 9.17
C GLY A 192 7.52 9.97 7.75
N ASN A 193 8.34 9.22 7.02
CA ASN A 193 8.07 8.81 5.65
C ASN A 193 7.01 7.68 5.55
N TYR A 194 6.65 7.06 6.67
CA TYR A 194 5.61 6.01 6.74
C TYR A 194 4.24 6.55 7.22
N ASN A 195 4.01 7.84 7.01
CA ASN A 195 2.68 8.45 7.11
C ASN A 195 1.82 7.98 5.93
N GLY A 196 0.55 7.58 6.18
CA GLY A 196 -0.35 7.08 5.15
C GLY A 196 -0.53 8.01 3.94
N MET A 197 -0.33 9.34 4.10
CA MET A 197 -0.35 10.29 2.98
C MET A 197 0.86 10.18 2.03
N ASN A 198 1.91 9.47 2.44
CA ASN A 198 3.11 9.18 1.66
C ASN A 198 3.14 7.75 1.12
N LEU A 199 2.18 6.94 1.50
CA LEU A 199 2.07 5.55 1.11
C LEU A 199 1.06 5.39 -0.01
N VAL A 200 1.37 4.51 -0.97
CA VAL A 200 0.49 4.11 -2.04
C VAL A 200 0.57 2.60 -2.21
N GLY A 201 -0.54 1.94 -1.92
CA GLY A 201 -0.65 0.49 -1.99
C GLY A 201 -1.04 0.00 -3.39
N PHE A 202 -0.91 -1.31 -3.55
CA PHE A 202 -1.56 -2.08 -4.62
C PHE A 202 -2.32 -3.24 -3.98
N ASP A 203 -3.18 -3.91 -4.74
CA ASP A 203 -4.07 -4.94 -4.22
C ASP A 203 -3.30 -6.10 -3.56
N PRO A 204 -3.35 -6.23 -2.20
CA PRO A 204 -2.64 -7.29 -1.51
C PRO A 204 -3.17 -8.68 -1.87
N LEU A 205 -4.48 -8.81 -2.10
CA LEU A 205 -5.10 -10.09 -2.40
C LEU A 205 -4.68 -10.57 -3.80
N ALA A 206 -4.70 -9.69 -4.80
CA ALA A 206 -4.19 -9.99 -6.13
C ALA A 206 -2.70 -10.39 -6.07
N PHE A 207 -1.88 -9.65 -5.31
CA PHE A 207 -0.47 -9.99 -5.11
C PHE A 207 -0.28 -11.40 -4.53
N PHE A 208 -1.02 -11.75 -3.46
CA PHE A 208 -0.92 -13.09 -2.87
C PHE A 208 -1.36 -14.20 -3.83
N TYR A 209 -2.40 -13.99 -4.64
CA TYR A 209 -2.83 -14.96 -5.66
C TYR A 209 -1.79 -15.11 -6.78
N ASP A 210 -1.23 -14.00 -7.26
CA ASP A 210 -0.24 -13.99 -8.34
C ASP A 210 1.08 -14.62 -7.87
N ALA A 211 1.53 -14.34 -6.64
CA ALA A 211 2.67 -15.01 -6.03
C ALA A 211 2.43 -16.52 -5.89
N LYS A 212 1.25 -16.93 -5.37
CA LYS A 212 0.88 -18.34 -5.21
C LYS A 212 0.82 -19.08 -6.55
N SER A 213 0.39 -18.43 -7.62
CA SER A 213 0.32 -19.01 -8.97
C SER A 213 1.63 -18.98 -9.75
N GLY A 214 2.70 -18.42 -9.15
CA GLY A 214 4.01 -18.29 -9.81
C GLY A 214 4.05 -17.24 -10.93
N LYS A 215 3.11 -16.31 -10.97
CA LYS A 215 3.10 -15.24 -11.98
C LYS A 215 4.11 -14.11 -11.68
N ILE A 216 4.59 -14.03 -10.44
CA ILE A 216 5.58 -13.03 -10.03
C ILE A 216 6.94 -13.71 -9.94
N ASN A 217 7.61 -13.90 -11.10
CA ASN A 217 8.91 -14.57 -11.17
C ASN A 217 10.09 -13.59 -11.28
N ASP A 218 9.85 -12.38 -11.81
CA ASP A 218 10.88 -11.43 -12.20
C ASP A 218 11.03 -10.25 -11.20
N GLY A 219 10.43 -10.37 -10.01
CA GLY A 219 10.49 -9.35 -8.97
C GLY A 219 9.36 -8.33 -8.99
N PHE A 220 9.43 -7.35 -8.08
CA PHE A 220 8.40 -6.33 -7.93
C PHE A 220 8.42 -5.29 -9.05
N ALA A 221 9.57 -4.99 -9.66
CA ALA A 221 9.63 -4.01 -10.75
C ALA A 221 8.79 -4.48 -11.94
N SER A 222 8.97 -5.72 -12.36
CA SER A 222 8.17 -6.34 -13.42
C SER A 222 6.69 -6.40 -13.05
N TYR A 223 6.37 -6.85 -11.83
CA TYR A 223 5.00 -6.95 -11.35
C TYR A 223 4.28 -5.60 -11.36
N ILE A 224 4.90 -4.55 -10.78
CA ILE A 224 4.33 -3.21 -10.70
C ILE A 224 4.17 -2.59 -12.09
N SER A 225 5.17 -2.74 -12.97
CA SER A 225 5.13 -2.22 -14.32
C SER A 225 4.09 -2.92 -15.22
N SER A 226 3.70 -4.15 -14.90
CA SER A 226 2.70 -4.92 -15.64
C SER A 226 1.25 -4.56 -15.29
N MET A 227 1.02 -3.82 -14.21
CA MET A 227 -0.33 -3.41 -13.80
C MET A 227 -0.96 -2.49 -14.85
N PRO A 228 -2.31 -2.46 -15.00
CA PRO A 228 -2.97 -1.62 -15.98
C PRO A 228 -2.67 -0.13 -15.77
N THR A 229 -2.07 0.52 -16.77
CA THR A 229 -1.82 1.96 -16.78
C THR A 229 -3.11 2.71 -17.09
N ALA A 230 -3.49 3.63 -16.20
CA ALA A 230 -4.66 4.48 -16.38
C ALA A 230 -4.32 5.79 -17.10
N TYR A 231 -3.18 6.39 -16.81
CA TYR A 231 -2.73 7.62 -17.44
C TYR A 231 -1.21 7.78 -17.32
N VAL A 232 -0.65 8.55 -18.25
CA VAL A 232 0.77 8.94 -18.27
C VAL A 232 0.84 10.45 -18.16
N VAL A 233 1.57 10.92 -17.17
CA VAL A 233 1.79 12.35 -16.91
C VAL A 233 3.22 12.70 -17.26
N ARG A 234 3.40 13.72 -18.08
CA ARG A 234 4.69 14.33 -18.37
C ARG A 234 4.93 15.51 -17.46
N VAL A 235 6.09 15.54 -16.83
CA VAL A 235 6.57 16.68 -16.03
C VAL A 235 7.88 17.17 -16.64
N TYR A 236 7.91 18.40 -17.14
CA TYR A 236 9.11 19.02 -17.66
C TYR A 236 9.94 19.58 -16.51
N THR A 237 11.02 18.91 -16.18
CA THR A 237 11.95 19.34 -15.13
C THR A 237 13.27 18.60 -15.23
N ARG A 238 14.35 19.27 -14.84
CA ARG A 238 15.67 18.65 -14.68
C ARG A 238 15.83 18.02 -13.28
N THR A 239 14.91 18.28 -12.37
CA THR A 239 14.94 17.70 -11.03
C THR A 239 14.71 16.19 -11.10
N THR A 240 15.59 15.41 -10.48
CA THR A 240 15.38 13.98 -10.29
C THR A 240 14.32 13.76 -9.21
N PRO A 241 13.20 13.09 -9.52
CA PRO A 241 12.16 12.79 -8.54
C PRO A 241 12.71 11.99 -7.37
N ASP A 242 12.18 12.24 -6.17
CA ASP A 242 12.58 11.48 -4.99
C ASP A 242 12.22 9.99 -5.14
N PHE A 243 11.06 9.71 -5.73
CA PHE A 243 10.63 8.35 -6.06
C PHE A 243 11.65 7.59 -6.92
N VAL A 244 12.25 8.25 -7.91
CA VAL A 244 13.26 7.66 -8.80
C VAL A 244 14.55 7.31 -8.06
N LYS A 245 14.92 8.11 -7.06
CA LYS A 245 16.09 7.84 -6.20
C LYS A 245 15.85 6.60 -5.32
N ILE A 246 14.60 6.43 -4.85
CA ILE A 246 14.21 5.31 -4.00
C ILE A 246 14.08 4.01 -4.82
N TYR A 247 13.51 4.11 -6.04
CA TYR A 247 13.15 2.96 -6.89
C TYR A 247 13.80 3.01 -8.27
N PRO A 248 15.13 2.91 -8.37
CA PRO A 248 15.82 2.97 -9.67
C PRO A 248 15.41 1.84 -10.63
N ALA A 249 14.94 0.70 -10.12
CA ALA A 249 14.44 -0.42 -10.93
C ALA A 249 13.11 -0.10 -11.68
N LEU A 250 12.40 0.97 -11.29
CA LEU A 250 11.19 1.44 -11.97
C LEU A 250 11.48 2.56 -12.99
N VAL A 251 12.73 2.70 -13.43
CA VAL A 251 13.17 3.81 -14.30
C VAL A 251 13.72 3.27 -15.61
N ASP A 252 13.11 3.71 -16.71
CA ASP A 252 13.62 3.43 -18.06
C ASP A 252 14.47 4.61 -18.59
N GLY A 253 15.44 4.24 -19.43
CA GLY A 253 16.35 5.17 -20.08
C GLY A 253 17.50 5.60 -19.18
N GLY A 254 18.64 5.88 -19.82
CA GLY A 254 19.87 6.38 -19.18
C GLY A 254 20.13 7.85 -19.50
N GLY A 255 21.06 8.49 -18.76
CA GLY A 255 21.53 9.84 -18.99
C GLY A 255 20.69 10.92 -18.30
N ASN A 256 20.96 12.20 -18.69
CA ASN A 256 20.27 13.34 -18.13
C ASN A 256 18.82 13.42 -18.63
N ALA A 257 17.90 13.83 -17.77
CA ALA A 257 16.52 14.07 -18.10
C ALA A 257 16.22 15.57 -18.21
N CYS A 258 15.42 15.95 -19.20
CA CYS A 258 14.77 17.26 -19.31
C CYS A 258 13.30 17.19 -18.84
N GLY A 259 12.86 16.03 -18.44
CA GLY A 259 11.52 15.73 -17.95
C GLY A 259 11.32 14.24 -17.70
N TRP A 260 10.12 13.92 -17.28
CA TRP A 260 9.75 12.56 -16.88
C TRP A 260 8.35 12.23 -17.35
N ASP A 261 8.20 11.11 -18.06
CA ASP A 261 6.91 10.48 -18.28
C ASP A 261 6.66 9.47 -17.15
N ILE A 262 5.59 9.70 -16.39
CA ILE A 262 5.26 8.92 -15.21
C ILE A 262 3.98 8.14 -15.50
N TYR A 263 4.06 6.83 -15.43
CA TYR A 263 2.96 5.91 -15.65
C TYR A 263 2.25 5.64 -14.33
N PHE A 264 0.94 5.78 -14.31
CA PHE A 264 0.13 5.59 -13.10
C PHE A 264 -0.99 4.58 -13.29
N THR A 265 -1.25 3.78 -12.26
CA THR A 265 -2.53 3.09 -12.12
C THR A 265 -3.65 4.11 -11.84
N TRP A 266 -4.91 3.67 -11.93
CA TRP A 266 -6.06 4.54 -11.66
C TRP A 266 -6.12 5.04 -10.21
N TYR A 267 -5.57 4.27 -9.26
CA TYR A 267 -5.52 4.63 -7.84
C TYR A 267 -4.25 5.40 -7.44
N GLY A 268 -3.40 5.74 -8.41
CA GLY A 268 -2.29 6.66 -8.23
C GLY A 268 -0.96 6.01 -7.85
N LEU A 269 -0.80 4.69 -8.02
CA LEU A 269 0.52 4.05 -7.88
C LEU A 269 1.39 4.43 -9.07
N PRO A 270 2.57 5.07 -8.88
CA PRO A 270 3.54 5.23 -9.93
C PRO A 270 4.15 3.86 -10.28
N GLN A 271 4.05 3.46 -11.54
CA GLN A 271 4.48 2.14 -12.01
C GLN A 271 5.86 2.18 -12.66
N LYS A 272 6.13 3.25 -13.38
CA LYS A 272 7.33 3.41 -14.19
C LYS A 272 7.59 4.89 -14.46
N PHE A 273 8.88 5.25 -14.56
CA PHE A 273 9.35 6.55 -14.98
C PHE A 273 10.21 6.40 -16.24
N GLU A 274 9.91 7.19 -17.27
CA GLU A 274 10.74 7.28 -18.48
C GLU A 274 11.39 8.65 -18.56
N ARG A 275 12.70 8.68 -18.83
CA ARG A 275 13.44 9.94 -19.00
C ARG A 275 13.13 10.55 -20.35
N ILE A 276 12.79 11.84 -20.35
CA ILE A 276 12.64 12.64 -21.56
C ILE A 276 13.99 13.33 -21.83
N LYS A 277 14.58 13.04 -22.99
CA LYS A 277 15.85 13.66 -23.43
C LYS A 277 15.62 14.95 -24.18
N ASP A 278 14.59 14.98 -25.04
CA ASP A 278 14.27 16.09 -25.94
C ASP A 278 12.90 16.67 -25.53
N PRO A 279 12.90 17.82 -24.83
CA PRO A 279 11.64 18.43 -24.40
C PRO A 279 10.93 19.05 -25.63
N ARG A 280 9.61 19.12 -25.57
CA ARG A 280 8.82 19.86 -26.56
C ARG A 280 9.30 21.31 -26.65
N PRO A 281 9.44 21.89 -27.88
CA PRO A 281 9.78 23.29 -28.02
C PRO A 281 8.83 24.20 -27.24
N GLY A 282 9.40 25.12 -26.44
CA GLY A 282 8.60 26.02 -25.58
C GLY A 282 8.10 25.44 -24.28
N ALA A 283 8.41 24.19 -23.95
CA ALA A 283 8.09 23.59 -22.63
C ALA A 283 8.77 24.39 -21.52
N ARG A 284 8.04 24.63 -20.44
CA ARG A 284 8.51 25.38 -19.27
C ARG A 284 8.86 24.45 -18.12
N GLU A 285 9.85 24.83 -17.32
CA GLU A 285 10.18 24.11 -16.08
C GLU A 285 8.94 24.02 -15.17
N GLY A 286 8.63 22.83 -14.69
CA GLY A 286 7.45 22.54 -13.87
C GLY A 286 6.13 22.40 -14.65
N GLU A 287 6.14 22.52 -15.98
CA GLU A 287 4.93 22.30 -16.77
C GLU A 287 4.53 20.81 -16.72
N ILE A 288 3.21 20.57 -16.64
CA ILE A 288 2.63 19.23 -16.50
C ILE A 288 1.59 19.03 -17.61
N GLU A 289 1.68 17.89 -18.32
CA GLU A 289 0.70 17.51 -19.32
C GLU A 289 0.34 16.03 -19.24
N ILE A 290 -0.86 15.65 -19.69
CA ILE A 290 -1.28 14.26 -19.83
C ILE A 290 -0.96 13.84 -21.27
N VAL A 291 -0.02 12.91 -21.43
CA VAL A 291 0.43 12.43 -22.75
C VAL A 291 -0.30 11.18 -23.22
N LYS A 292 -0.86 10.40 -22.25
CA LYS A 292 -1.65 9.20 -22.52
C LYS A 292 -2.67 8.96 -21.42
N TYR A 293 -3.83 8.45 -21.77
CA TYR A 293 -4.83 8.03 -20.78
C TYR A 293 -5.73 6.92 -21.35
N ASN A 294 -6.30 6.13 -20.42
CA ASN A 294 -7.26 5.09 -20.74
C ASN A 294 -8.62 5.47 -20.11
N PRO A 295 -9.62 5.87 -20.91
CA PRO A 295 -10.91 6.32 -20.40
C PRO A 295 -11.61 5.27 -19.52
N SER A 296 -11.46 3.96 -19.83
CA SER A 296 -12.08 2.89 -19.04
C SER A 296 -11.51 2.78 -17.63
N GLN A 297 -10.27 3.25 -17.41
CA GLN A 297 -9.57 3.25 -16.12
C GLN A 297 -9.79 4.56 -15.34
N LEU A 298 -10.51 5.54 -15.87
CA LEU A 298 -10.73 6.84 -15.22
C LEU A 298 -12.14 6.99 -14.62
N ASN A 299 -13.03 6.04 -14.85
CA ASN A 299 -14.42 6.12 -14.38
C ASN A 299 -14.59 5.58 -12.94
N HIS A 300 -13.80 6.12 -11.99
CA HIS A 300 -13.88 5.75 -10.58
C HIS A 300 -14.47 6.88 -9.74
N LYS A 301 -15.22 6.53 -8.70
CA LYS A 301 -15.83 7.51 -7.77
C LYS A 301 -14.82 8.20 -6.87
N CYS A 302 -13.69 7.57 -6.61
CA CYS A 302 -12.65 7.99 -5.68
C CYS A 302 -11.27 8.03 -6.38
N ARG A 303 -10.25 8.63 -5.74
CA ARG A 303 -8.89 8.73 -6.31
C ARG A 303 -8.86 9.35 -7.70
N ARG A 304 -9.62 10.43 -7.88
CA ARG A 304 -9.78 11.12 -9.17
C ARG A 304 -8.56 12.01 -9.44
N PHE A 305 -7.47 11.43 -9.92
CA PHE A 305 -6.24 12.14 -10.29
C PHE A 305 -6.35 12.82 -11.66
N VAL A 306 -6.99 12.13 -12.60
CA VAL A 306 -7.33 12.63 -13.93
C VAL A 306 -8.84 12.45 -14.11
N VAL A 307 -9.50 13.45 -14.65
CA VAL A 307 -10.93 13.40 -14.98
C VAL A 307 -11.13 13.81 -16.43
N LEU A 308 -12.24 13.39 -17.03
CA LEU A 308 -12.60 13.83 -18.38
C LEU A 308 -13.58 15.02 -18.31
N ASP A 309 -13.34 16.03 -19.13
CA ASP A 309 -14.30 17.13 -19.31
C ASP A 309 -15.51 16.67 -20.16
N SER A 310 -16.47 17.57 -20.37
CA SER A 310 -17.69 17.28 -21.18
C SER A 310 -17.41 16.91 -22.64
N LYS A 311 -16.19 17.15 -23.13
CA LYS A 311 -15.71 16.80 -24.48
C LYS A 311 -14.81 15.57 -24.50
N GLY A 312 -14.69 14.85 -23.36
CA GLY A 312 -13.84 13.67 -23.23
C GLY A 312 -12.34 13.97 -23.13
N ARG A 313 -11.92 15.22 -22.90
CA ARG A 313 -10.51 15.59 -22.79
C ARG A 313 -10.03 15.43 -21.34
N PRO A 314 -8.82 14.86 -21.12
CA PRO A 314 -8.29 14.63 -19.79
C PRO A 314 -7.93 15.97 -19.11
N GLN A 315 -8.26 16.07 -17.84
CA GLN A 315 -7.97 17.23 -16.99
C GLN A 315 -7.20 16.78 -15.75
N ILE A 316 -6.12 17.50 -15.44
CA ILE A 316 -5.30 17.28 -14.24
C ILE A 316 -6.04 17.87 -13.03
N THR A 317 -6.26 17.04 -12.00
CA THR A 317 -6.89 17.50 -10.75
C THR A 317 -5.85 18.04 -9.76
N ASP A 318 -6.31 18.76 -8.74
CA ASP A 318 -5.44 19.20 -7.65
C ASP A 318 -4.90 18.02 -6.82
N THR A 319 -5.62 16.89 -6.78
CA THR A 319 -5.14 15.65 -6.17
C THR A 319 -3.87 15.12 -6.86
N LEU A 320 -3.84 15.15 -8.21
CA LEU A 320 -2.64 14.77 -8.95
C LEU A 320 -1.50 15.77 -8.74
N LYS A 321 -1.78 17.06 -8.83
CA LYS A 321 -0.77 18.10 -8.56
C LYS A 321 -0.15 17.96 -7.18
N ASP A 322 -0.97 17.64 -6.17
CA ASP A 322 -0.49 17.43 -4.81
C ASP A 322 0.37 16.18 -4.66
N MET A 323 0.02 15.10 -5.36
CA MET A 323 0.85 13.89 -5.43
C MET A 323 2.20 14.18 -6.09
N LEU A 324 2.21 14.89 -7.21
CA LEU A 324 3.45 15.26 -7.90
C LEU A 324 4.36 16.12 -7.01
N LYS A 325 3.82 17.03 -6.20
CA LYS A 325 4.60 17.81 -5.20
C LYS A 325 5.24 16.95 -4.10
N LYS A 326 4.78 15.73 -3.85
CA LYS A 326 5.46 14.79 -2.96
C LYS A 326 6.59 14.07 -3.69
N ILE A 327 6.36 13.69 -4.95
CA ILE A 327 7.33 12.99 -5.80
C ILE A 327 8.49 13.91 -6.19
N PHE A 328 8.22 15.21 -6.42
CA PHE A 328 9.18 16.26 -6.73
C PHE A 328 9.21 17.29 -5.59
N PRO A 329 9.90 17.01 -4.49
CA PRO A 329 9.96 17.88 -3.31
C PRO A 329 10.72 19.18 -3.53
#